data_7e331964105b9537c7e82135f6dce174
#
_entry.id   7e331964105b9537c7e82135f6dce174
#
_cell.length_a   1.000
_cell.length_b   1.000
_cell.length_c   1.000
_cell.angle_alpha   90.00
_cell.angle_beta   90.00
_cell.angle_gamma   90.00
#
_symmetry.space_group_name_H-M   'P 1'
#
loop_
_entity.id
_entity.type
_entity.pdbx_description
1 polymer ?
#
loop_
_entity_poly.entity_id
_entity_poly.type
_entity_poly.pdbx_seq_one_letter_code
_entity_poly.pdbx_strand_id
1 'polypeptide(L)'
;MKHVNLIIVVCFALINSCVAQNKPDFRNFQWGDPIEKVQSGEAAQNVLKDNDDMLQYKDQLGGFTCDVMYIFNENNKLISGNYRFSKKYSNMQLYVQDYNSFKDLLMQKYGKPALDQENWSTKATPGNSNATVGQAIADGALSLITEWHTDRSTIQIMLNRNGNQPLLQIYYTAKTLNEMENKAAMQKALIKL
;
A
#
# COMPACT_ATOMS: atom_id res chain seq x y z
N MET A 1 -5.18 -51.99 -58.86
CA MET A 1 -4.26 -51.01 -58.27
C MET A 1 -5.09 -50.10 -57.41
N LYS A 2 -4.99 -50.28 -56.08
CA LYS A 2 -5.79 -49.53 -55.10
C LYS A 2 -4.90 -48.41 -54.53
N HIS A 3 -5.29 -47.14 -54.74
CA HIS A 3 -4.61 -45.98 -54.18
C HIS A 3 -5.11 -45.78 -52.75
N VAL A 4 -4.21 -45.92 -51.77
CA VAL A 4 -4.45 -45.60 -50.38
C VAL A 4 -4.09 -44.13 -50.17
N ASN A 5 -5.10 -43.27 -49.96
CA ASN A 5 -4.89 -41.88 -49.59
C ASN A 5 -4.57 -41.81 -48.09
N LEU A 6 -3.33 -41.46 -47.74
CA LEU A 6 -2.90 -41.22 -46.36
C LEU A 6 -3.28 -39.77 -45.99
N ILE A 7 -4.32 -39.61 -45.20
CA ILE A 7 -4.68 -38.31 -44.63
C ILE A 7 -3.84 -38.08 -43.36
N ILE A 8 -2.88 -37.16 -43.46
CA ILE A 8 -2.08 -36.68 -42.32
C ILE A 8 -2.94 -35.63 -41.60
N VAL A 9 -3.50 -36.02 -40.45
CA VAL A 9 -4.15 -35.08 -39.53
C VAL A 9 -3.06 -34.41 -38.68
N VAL A 10 -2.72 -33.17 -39.02
CA VAL A 10 -1.84 -32.33 -38.22
C VAL A 10 -2.66 -31.76 -37.10
N CYS A 11 -2.57 -32.38 -35.90
CA CYS A 11 -3.09 -31.80 -34.65
C CYS A 11 -2.23 -30.61 -34.25
N PHE A 12 -2.70 -29.41 -34.57
CA PHE A 12 -2.15 -28.17 -34.02
C PHE A 12 -2.56 -28.09 -32.54
N ALA A 13 -1.68 -28.54 -31.65
CA ALA A 13 -1.85 -28.33 -30.21
C ALA A 13 -1.68 -26.82 -29.94
N LEU A 14 -2.79 -26.10 -29.80
CA LEU A 14 -2.82 -24.73 -29.27
C LEU A 14 -2.32 -24.78 -27.83
N ILE A 15 -1.03 -24.53 -27.63
CA ILE A 15 -0.46 -24.26 -26.31
C ILE A 15 -1.00 -22.90 -25.90
N ASN A 16 -2.15 -22.89 -25.21
CA ASN A 16 -2.60 -21.71 -24.47
C ASN A 16 -1.59 -21.50 -23.33
N SER A 17 -0.55 -20.72 -23.59
CA SER A 17 0.28 -20.16 -22.53
C SER A 17 -0.62 -19.27 -21.71
N CYS A 18 -1.17 -19.82 -20.62
CA CYS A 18 -1.84 -19.04 -19.58
C CYS A 18 -0.73 -18.17 -18.96
N VAL A 19 -0.50 -17.00 -19.55
CA VAL A 19 0.29 -15.96 -18.91
C VAL A 19 -0.50 -15.60 -17.66
N ALA A 20 -0.06 -16.11 -16.51
CA ALA A 20 -0.60 -15.72 -15.23
C ALA A 20 -0.46 -14.18 -15.15
N GLN A 21 -1.57 -13.49 -15.35
CA GLN A 21 -1.62 -12.04 -15.27
C GLN A 21 -1.26 -11.70 -13.82
N ASN A 22 -0.01 -11.28 -13.59
CA ASN A 22 0.44 -10.88 -12.27
C ASN A 22 -0.48 -9.78 -11.76
N LYS A 23 -1.19 -10.07 -10.66
CA LYS A 23 -2.06 -9.08 -10.02
C LYS A 23 -1.22 -7.86 -9.66
N PRO A 24 -1.75 -6.65 -9.88
CA PRO A 24 -1.04 -5.44 -9.47
C PRO A 24 -0.86 -5.41 -7.95
N ASP A 25 0.27 -4.86 -7.52
CA ASP A 25 0.63 -4.75 -6.11
C ASP A 25 0.02 -3.50 -5.46
N PHE A 26 0.04 -2.38 -6.19
CA PHE A 26 -0.57 -1.13 -5.75
C PHE A 26 -1.27 -0.44 -6.92
N ARG A 27 -2.58 -0.22 -6.81
CA ARG A 27 -3.44 0.29 -7.89
C ARG A 27 -3.30 -0.58 -9.15
N ASN A 28 -2.79 0.01 -10.24
CA ASN A 28 -2.61 -0.66 -11.53
C ASN A 28 -1.15 -1.09 -11.78
N PHE A 29 -0.26 -0.92 -10.81
CA PHE A 29 1.19 -1.09 -10.97
C PHE A 29 1.73 -2.24 -10.12
N GLN A 30 2.88 -2.75 -10.55
CA GLN A 30 3.62 -3.79 -9.87
C GLN A 30 4.88 -3.21 -9.20
N TRP A 31 5.31 -3.84 -8.12
CA TRP A 31 6.61 -3.51 -7.54
C TRP A 31 7.72 -3.73 -8.58
N GLY A 32 8.61 -2.76 -8.68
CA GLY A 32 9.68 -2.73 -9.67
C GLY A 32 9.32 -2.04 -10.99
N ASP A 33 8.08 -1.59 -11.17
CA ASP A 33 7.71 -0.76 -12.32
C ASP A 33 8.53 0.55 -12.31
N PRO A 34 9.04 0.99 -13.49
CA PRO A 34 9.79 2.23 -13.56
C PRO A 34 8.86 3.45 -13.40
N ILE A 35 9.43 4.57 -12.94
CA ILE A 35 8.70 5.82 -12.67
C ILE A 35 7.91 6.30 -13.89
N GLU A 36 8.49 6.19 -15.10
CA GLU A 36 7.86 6.64 -16.34
C GLU A 36 6.59 5.84 -16.67
N LYS A 37 6.57 4.53 -16.31
CA LYS A 37 5.39 3.69 -16.49
C LYS A 37 4.28 4.10 -15.54
N VAL A 38 4.62 4.44 -14.29
CA VAL A 38 3.64 4.91 -13.30
C VAL A 38 3.11 6.28 -13.71
N GLN A 39 3.98 7.19 -14.12
CA GLN A 39 3.64 8.54 -14.54
C GLN A 39 2.71 8.54 -15.76
N SER A 40 2.97 7.69 -16.74
CA SER A 40 2.15 7.58 -17.95
C SER A 40 0.85 6.80 -17.76
N GLY A 41 0.82 5.87 -16.82
CA GLY A 41 -0.31 4.96 -16.58
C GLY A 41 -1.25 5.38 -15.45
N GLU A 42 -0.89 6.40 -14.64
CA GLU A 42 -1.76 6.88 -13.58
C GLU A 42 -2.92 7.70 -14.16
N ALA A 43 -4.14 7.30 -13.79
CA ALA A 43 -5.36 7.96 -14.26
C ALA A 43 -5.67 9.27 -13.53
N ALA A 44 -5.11 9.50 -12.34
CA ALA A 44 -5.27 10.72 -11.58
C ALA A 44 -4.53 11.88 -12.28
N GLN A 45 -5.27 12.90 -12.70
CA GLN A 45 -4.74 13.96 -13.58
C GLN A 45 -4.01 15.09 -12.83
N ASN A 46 -4.16 15.15 -11.51
CA ASN A 46 -3.61 16.26 -10.71
C ASN A 46 -2.31 15.83 -10.04
N VAL A 47 -1.19 15.95 -10.75
CA VAL A 47 0.14 15.80 -10.19
C VAL A 47 0.36 16.91 -9.16
N LEU A 48 0.57 16.56 -7.90
CA LEU A 48 0.87 17.51 -6.82
C LEU A 48 2.36 17.66 -6.60
N LYS A 49 3.11 16.59 -6.81
CA LYS A 49 4.55 16.54 -6.64
C LYS A 49 5.14 15.49 -7.59
N ASP A 50 6.21 15.89 -8.25
CA ASP A 50 6.98 15.07 -9.18
C ASP A 50 8.47 15.33 -8.91
N ASN A 51 9.16 14.35 -8.36
CA ASN A 51 10.60 14.35 -8.15
C ASN A 51 11.14 12.94 -8.36
N ASP A 52 12.46 12.81 -8.39
CA ASP A 52 13.18 11.58 -8.76
C ASP A 52 12.80 10.36 -7.92
N ASP A 53 12.30 10.56 -6.69
CA ASP A 53 11.97 9.49 -5.75
C ASP A 53 10.48 9.36 -5.42
N MET A 54 9.62 10.31 -5.88
CA MET A 54 8.21 10.30 -5.52
C MET A 54 7.30 10.99 -6.54
N LEU A 55 6.18 10.33 -6.85
CA LEU A 55 5.03 10.93 -7.53
C LEU A 55 3.86 11.05 -6.54
N GLN A 56 3.18 12.18 -6.54
CA GLN A 56 2.00 12.42 -5.72
C GLN A 56 0.85 12.98 -6.55
N TYR A 57 -0.30 12.35 -6.44
CA TYR A 57 -1.53 12.70 -7.15
C TYR A 57 -2.66 12.92 -6.14
N LYS A 58 -3.67 13.70 -6.56
CA LYS A 58 -4.92 13.82 -5.82
C LYS A 58 -5.99 12.93 -6.45
N ASP A 59 -6.67 12.13 -5.60
CA ASP A 59 -7.70 11.19 -6.04
C ASP A 59 -8.76 10.98 -4.95
N GLN A 60 -9.68 10.07 -5.20
CA GLN A 60 -10.71 9.63 -4.25
C GLN A 60 -10.65 8.11 -4.08
N LEU A 61 -10.71 7.65 -2.84
CA LEU A 61 -10.84 6.24 -2.48
C LEU A 61 -12.08 6.06 -1.60
N GLY A 62 -13.07 5.27 -2.06
CA GLY A 62 -14.29 5.02 -1.31
C GLY A 62 -15.10 6.30 -0.99
N GLY A 63 -15.03 7.34 -1.85
CA GLY A 63 -15.67 8.64 -1.64
C GLY A 63 -14.87 9.60 -0.76
N PHE A 64 -13.69 9.21 -0.27
CA PHE A 64 -12.80 10.06 0.52
C PHE A 64 -11.69 10.64 -0.35
N THR A 65 -11.53 11.95 -0.32
CA THR A 65 -10.38 12.62 -0.96
C THR A 65 -9.08 12.21 -0.27
N CYS A 66 -8.11 11.80 -1.08
CA CYS A 66 -6.79 11.40 -0.60
C CYS A 66 -5.69 11.87 -1.55
N ASP A 67 -4.50 11.97 -1.00
CA ASP A 67 -3.27 12.02 -1.79
C ASP A 67 -2.82 10.58 -2.01
N VAL A 68 -2.52 10.23 -3.26
CA VAL A 68 -1.93 8.96 -3.66
C VAL A 68 -0.45 9.21 -3.91
N MET A 69 0.40 8.51 -3.18
CA MET A 69 1.84 8.66 -3.31
C MET A 69 2.46 7.36 -3.80
N TYR A 70 3.38 7.46 -4.74
CA TYR A 70 4.24 6.40 -5.25
C TYR A 70 5.66 6.73 -4.88
N ILE A 71 6.37 5.80 -4.26
CA ILE A 71 7.75 5.98 -3.79
C ILE A 71 8.65 5.02 -4.56
N PHE A 72 9.73 5.56 -5.07
CA PHE A 72 10.70 4.86 -5.90
C PHE A 72 12.05 4.78 -5.19
N ASN A 73 12.80 3.74 -5.51
CA ASN A 73 14.16 3.58 -5.03
C ASN A 73 15.18 4.33 -5.90
N GLU A 74 16.46 4.27 -5.51
CA GLU A 74 17.59 4.87 -6.25
C GLU A 74 17.73 4.41 -7.72
N ASN A 75 17.06 3.30 -8.10
CA ASN A 75 17.02 2.76 -9.47
C ASN A 75 15.70 3.10 -10.19
N ASN A 76 14.96 4.08 -9.70
CA ASN A 76 13.65 4.51 -10.22
C ASN A 76 12.63 3.37 -10.32
N LYS A 77 12.67 2.42 -9.35
CA LYS A 77 11.73 1.30 -9.27
C LYS A 77 10.72 1.51 -8.16
N LEU A 78 9.44 1.31 -8.46
CA LEU A 78 8.34 1.42 -7.49
C LEU A 78 8.52 0.42 -6.35
N ILE A 79 8.60 0.92 -5.11
CA ILE A 79 8.80 0.12 -3.90
C ILE A 79 7.70 0.32 -2.86
N SER A 80 6.97 1.42 -2.93
CA SER A 80 5.88 1.69 -1.98
C SER A 80 4.80 2.55 -2.60
N GLY A 81 3.57 2.38 -2.12
CA GLY A 81 2.42 3.21 -2.43
C GLY A 81 1.66 3.57 -1.16
N ASN A 82 1.09 4.77 -1.14
CA ASN A 82 0.40 5.28 0.05
C ASN A 82 -0.87 6.05 -0.35
N TYR A 83 -1.95 5.84 0.42
CA TYR A 83 -3.11 6.71 0.47
C TYR A 83 -3.06 7.53 1.75
N ARG A 84 -3.03 8.86 1.61
CA ARG A 84 -3.09 9.80 2.72
C ARG A 84 -4.40 10.57 2.66
N PHE A 85 -5.29 10.34 3.62
CA PHE A 85 -6.61 10.95 3.64
C PHE A 85 -6.55 12.38 4.17
N SER A 86 -7.19 13.32 3.45
CA SER A 86 -7.12 14.76 3.73
C SER A 86 -8.37 15.31 4.42
N LYS A 87 -9.39 14.46 4.66
CA LYS A 87 -10.63 14.89 5.31
C LYS A 87 -10.38 15.32 6.75
N LYS A 88 -10.98 16.44 7.16
CA LYS A 88 -10.83 17.00 8.50
C LYS A 88 -12.18 16.96 9.23
N TYR A 89 -12.12 16.59 10.51
CA TYR A 89 -13.28 16.54 11.40
C TYR A 89 -13.05 17.38 12.63
N SER A 90 -14.11 18.04 13.10
CA SER A 90 -14.16 18.65 14.44
C SER A 90 -14.40 17.62 15.54
N ASN A 91 -15.14 16.56 15.24
CA ASN A 91 -15.30 15.40 16.12
C ASN A 91 -14.22 14.34 15.81
N MET A 92 -13.27 14.19 16.73
CA MET A 92 -12.12 13.29 16.54
C MET A 92 -12.51 11.81 16.45
N GLN A 93 -13.67 11.42 16.98
CA GLN A 93 -14.15 10.04 16.89
C GLN A 93 -14.51 9.63 15.46
N LEU A 94 -14.79 10.56 14.54
CA LEU A 94 -15.07 10.27 13.15
C LEU A 94 -13.84 9.73 12.41
N TYR A 95 -12.63 10.12 12.80
CA TYR A 95 -11.40 9.52 12.24
C TYR A 95 -11.29 8.02 12.59
N VAL A 96 -11.72 7.64 13.81
CA VAL A 96 -11.73 6.23 14.24
C VAL A 96 -12.78 5.43 13.45
N GLN A 97 -13.93 6.04 13.16
CA GLN A 97 -14.96 5.40 12.32
C GLN A 97 -14.44 5.17 10.89
N ASP A 98 -13.77 6.17 10.30
CA ASP A 98 -13.16 6.01 8.97
C ASP A 98 -12.07 4.92 8.98
N TYR A 99 -11.19 4.91 10.00
CA TYR A 99 -10.19 3.86 10.17
C TYR A 99 -10.83 2.48 10.21
N ASN A 100 -11.86 2.27 11.02
CA ASN A 100 -12.56 1.00 11.13
C ASN A 100 -13.21 0.60 9.80
N SER A 101 -13.85 1.55 9.09
CA SER A 101 -14.45 1.30 7.78
C SER A 101 -13.44 0.83 6.74
N PHE A 102 -12.26 1.47 6.65
CA PHE A 102 -11.19 1.01 5.76
C PHE A 102 -10.52 -0.29 6.22
N LYS A 103 -10.39 -0.50 7.54
CA LYS A 103 -9.92 -1.76 8.11
C LYS A 103 -10.84 -2.92 7.69
N ASP A 104 -12.15 -2.75 7.76
CA ASP A 104 -13.13 -3.76 7.35
C ASP A 104 -13.02 -4.08 5.85
N LEU A 105 -12.84 -3.06 4.98
CA LEU A 105 -12.59 -3.26 3.56
C LEU A 105 -11.29 -4.02 3.29
N LEU A 106 -10.24 -3.71 4.03
CA LEU A 106 -8.96 -4.42 3.94
C LEU A 106 -9.07 -5.86 4.45
N MET A 107 -9.85 -6.11 5.51
CA MET A 107 -10.16 -7.46 5.98
C MET A 107 -10.95 -8.27 4.94
N GLN A 108 -11.90 -7.66 4.23
CA GLN A 108 -12.60 -8.34 3.12
C GLN A 108 -11.65 -8.71 1.98
N LYS A 109 -10.65 -7.86 1.70
CA LYS A 109 -9.71 -8.06 0.60
C LYS A 109 -8.56 -9.02 0.94
N TYR A 110 -8.02 -8.94 2.15
CA TYR A 110 -6.79 -9.62 2.57
C TYR A 110 -7.00 -10.67 3.67
N GLY A 111 -8.22 -10.77 4.22
CA GLY A 111 -8.54 -11.70 5.30
C GLY A 111 -8.15 -11.16 6.67
N LYS A 112 -7.88 -12.08 7.60
CA LYS A 112 -7.50 -11.74 8.97
C LYS A 112 -6.14 -11.02 8.99
N PRO A 113 -6.00 -9.89 9.72
CA PRO A 113 -4.73 -9.20 9.84
C PRO A 113 -3.68 -10.03 10.59
N ALA A 114 -2.42 -9.82 10.23
CA ALA A 114 -1.26 -10.38 10.93
C ALA A 114 -0.97 -9.62 12.24
N LEU A 115 -1.27 -8.32 12.25
CA LEU A 115 -1.13 -7.45 13.40
C LEU A 115 -2.35 -6.55 13.51
N ASP A 116 -2.85 -6.33 14.73
CA ASP A 116 -3.92 -5.38 15.05
C ASP A 116 -3.65 -4.82 16.44
N GLN A 117 -3.15 -3.59 16.52
CA GLN A 117 -2.62 -3.03 17.75
C GLN A 117 -3.08 -1.61 18.02
N GLU A 118 -3.29 -1.33 19.31
CA GLU A 118 -3.36 -0.02 19.90
C GLU A 118 -2.04 0.29 20.62
N ASN A 119 -1.33 1.32 20.15
CA ASN A 119 -0.06 1.72 20.75
C ASN A 119 -0.26 2.97 21.62
N TRP A 120 -0.27 2.76 22.93
CA TRP A 120 -0.36 3.82 23.91
C TRP A 120 1.04 4.37 24.22
N SER A 121 1.16 5.71 24.28
CA SER A 121 2.40 6.33 24.71
C SER A 121 2.63 6.08 26.20
N THR A 122 3.89 5.97 26.63
CA THR A 122 4.27 5.72 28.04
C THR A 122 3.81 6.81 29.01
N LYS A 123 3.41 7.98 28.51
CA LYS A 123 2.87 9.10 29.30
C LYS A 123 1.35 9.04 29.49
N ALA A 124 0.68 8.15 28.75
CA ALA A 124 -0.77 8.00 28.80
C ALA A 124 -1.12 6.65 29.42
N THR A 125 -1.85 6.67 30.54
CA THR A 125 -2.36 5.45 31.16
C THR A 125 -3.72 5.13 30.56
N PRO A 126 -3.93 3.94 29.98
CA PRO A 126 -5.25 3.52 29.55
C PRO A 126 -6.24 3.57 30.73
N GLY A 127 -7.36 4.24 30.56
CA GLY A 127 -8.42 4.27 31.56
C GLY A 127 -8.43 5.48 32.52
N ASN A 128 -7.44 6.37 32.45
CA ASN A 128 -7.40 7.55 33.37
C ASN A 128 -7.94 8.84 32.74
N SER A 129 -8.42 8.83 31.50
CA SER A 129 -9.07 9.99 30.91
C SER A 129 -10.47 9.62 30.42
N ASN A 130 -11.45 10.51 30.67
CA ASN A 130 -12.77 10.49 30.05
C ASN A 130 -12.69 10.82 28.53
N ALA A 131 -11.51 10.83 27.96
CA ALA A 131 -11.27 11.12 26.56
C ALA A 131 -11.70 9.94 25.67
N THR A 132 -12.35 10.24 24.55
CA THR A 132 -12.65 9.24 23.54
C THR A 132 -11.37 8.76 22.88
N VAL A 133 -11.40 7.59 22.24
CA VAL A 133 -10.28 7.05 21.45
C VAL A 133 -9.78 8.08 20.42
N GLY A 134 -10.69 8.76 19.72
CA GLY A 134 -10.33 9.81 18.77
C GLY A 134 -9.58 10.98 19.39
N GLN A 135 -9.97 11.40 20.60
CA GLN A 135 -9.27 12.46 21.32
C GLN A 135 -7.88 12.00 21.78
N ALA A 136 -7.76 10.77 22.29
CA ALA A 136 -6.46 10.22 22.67
C ALA A 136 -5.47 10.18 21.48
N ILE A 137 -5.96 9.91 20.26
CA ILE A 137 -5.14 9.95 19.04
C ILE A 137 -4.77 11.40 18.69
N ALA A 138 -5.71 12.35 18.76
CA ALA A 138 -5.44 13.76 18.48
C ALA A 138 -4.40 14.35 19.45
N ASP A 139 -4.41 13.91 20.69
CA ASP A 139 -3.46 14.30 21.75
C ASP A 139 -2.10 13.59 21.60
N GLY A 140 -2.00 12.58 20.71
CA GLY A 140 -0.79 11.78 20.50
C GLY A 140 -0.53 10.75 21.60
N ALA A 141 -1.54 10.46 22.40
CA ALA A 141 -1.48 9.45 23.44
C ALA A 141 -1.68 8.03 22.90
N LEU A 142 -2.36 7.89 21.77
CA LEU A 142 -2.69 6.62 21.13
C LEU A 142 -2.42 6.66 19.63
N SER A 143 -1.99 5.56 19.06
CA SER A 143 -2.05 5.28 17.61
C SER A 143 -2.63 3.89 17.37
N LEU A 144 -3.36 3.75 16.24
CA LEU A 144 -3.91 2.49 15.78
C LEU A 144 -3.13 2.02 14.58
N ILE A 145 -2.79 0.73 14.56
CA ILE A 145 -2.09 0.06 13.46
C ILE A 145 -2.73 -1.29 13.22
N THR A 146 -3.09 -1.57 11.97
CA THR A 146 -3.44 -2.92 11.54
C THR A 146 -2.64 -3.27 10.29
N GLU A 147 -2.11 -4.51 10.21
CA GLU A 147 -1.20 -4.94 9.17
C GLU A 147 -1.60 -6.29 8.57
N TRP A 148 -1.43 -6.43 7.25
CA TRP A 148 -1.61 -7.66 6.47
C TRP A 148 -0.37 -7.95 5.66
N HIS A 149 -0.15 -9.22 5.42
CA HIS A 149 0.94 -9.69 4.57
C HIS A 149 0.38 -10.49 3.40
N THR A 150 0.86 -10.17 2.19
CA THR A 150 0.74 -11.03 1.00
C THR A 150 2.11 -11.61 0.67
N ASP A 151 2.21 -12.41 -0.38
CA ASP A 151 3.50 -12.92 -0.84
C ASP A 151 4.46 -11.79 -1.27
N ARG A 152 3.92 -10.67 -1.76
CA ARG A 152 4.69 -9.58 -2.37
C ARG A 152 4.68 -8.27 -1.58
N SER A 153 3.71 -8.09 -0.67
CA SER A 153 3.48 -6.81 -0.02
C SER A 153 3.23 -6.93 1.47
N THR A 154 3.65 -5.92 2.22
CA THR A 154 3.09 -5.56 3.52
C THR A 154 2.08 -4.44 3.30
N ILE A 155 0.87 -4.59 3.82
CA ILE A 155 -0.21 -3.61 3.78
C ILE A 155 -0.48 -3.16 5.20
N GLN A 156 -0.52 -1.85 5.43
CA GLN A 156 -0.68 -1.31 6.77
C GLN A 156 -1.67 -0.14 6.74
N ILE A 157 -2.69 -0.18 7.61
CA ILE A 157 -3.52 0.99 7.88
C ILE A 157 -3.11 1.57 9.22
N MET A 158 -2.94 2.89 9.26
CA MET A 158 -2.53 3.63 10.44
C MET A 158 -3.43 4.82 10.70
N LEU A 159 -3.76 5.04 11.96
CA LEU A 159 -4.36 6.28 12.45
C LEU A 159 -3.50 6.80 13.60
N ASN A 160 -2.84 7.91 13.39
CA ASN A 160 -1.93 8.52 14.35
C ASN A 160 -2.08 10.04 14.37
N ARG A 161 -1.41 10.71 15.31
CA ARG A 161 -1.35 12.17 15.36
C ARG A 161 -0.42 12.70 14.27
N ASN A 162 -0.88 13.72 13.54
CA ASN A 162 -0.06 14.54 12.66
C ASN A 162 -0.33 16.03 12.95
N GLY A 163 0.64 16.72 13.55
CA GLY A 163 0.41 18.07 14.06
C GLY A 163 -0.64 18.07 15.18
N ASN A 164 -1.76 18.76 14.94
CA ASN A 164 -2.85 18.89 15.92
C ASN A 164 -4.09 18.05 15.58
N GLN A 165 -4.00 17.13 14.61
CA GLN A 165 -5.13 16.32 14.15
C GLN A 165 -4.72 14.87 13.90
N PRO A 166 -5.66 13.92 14.00
CA PRO A 166 -5.43 12.57 13.50
C PRO A 166 -5.19 12.55 11.99
N LEU A 167 -4.37 11.63 11.53
CA LEU A 167 -4.10 11.36 10.13
C LEU A 167 -4.31 9.87 9.86
N LEU A 168 -5.20 9.57 8.92
CA LEU A 168 -5.45 8.24 8.41
C LEU A 168 -4.61 8.00 7.15
N GLN A 169 -3.89 6.87 7.10
CA GLN A 169 -3.08 6.47 5.97
C GLN A 169 -3.16 4.97 5.73
N ILE A 170 -3.03 4.56 4.47
CA ILE A 170 -2.90 3.14 4.09
C ILE A 170 -1.63 3.00 3.27
N TYR A 171 -0.69 2.20 3.75
CA TYR A 171 0.60 1.92 3.13
C TYR A 171 0.59 0.56 2.45
N TYR A 172 1.25 0.49 1.31
CA TYR A 172 1.60 -0.72 0.60
C TYR A 172 3.11 -0.69 0.38
N THR A 173 3.82 -1.71 0.82
CA THR A 173 5.28 -1.76 0.73
C THR A 173 5.71 -3.10 0.14
N ALA A 174 6.63 -3.04 -0.82
CA ALA A 174 7.23 -4.22 -1.44
C ALA A 174 8.07 -5.01 -0.42
N LYS A 175 7.80 -6.30 -0.23
CA LYS A 175 8.61 -7.16 0.64
C LYS A 175 10.01 -7.39 0.07
N THR A 176 10.08 -7.92 -1.14
CA THR A 176 11.33 -8.38 -1.74
C THR A 176 12.29 -7.24 -2.07
N LEU A 177 11.77 -6.14 -2.64
CA LEU A 177 12.60 -4.99 -2.99
C LEU A 177 13.13 -4.28 -1.74
N ASN A 178 12.30 -4.13 -0.71
CA ASN A 178 12.70 -3.53 0.55
C ASN A 178 13.75 -4.38 1.30
N GLU A 179 13.62 -5.71 1.27
CA GLU A 179 14.62 -6.64 1.82
C GLU A 179 15.96 -6.56 1.07
N MET A 180 15.91 -6.48 -0.27
CA MET A 180 17.13 -6.35 -1.09
C MET A 180 17.84 -5.01 -0.86
N GLU A 181 17.11 -3.91 -0.72
CA GLU A 181 17.68 -2.58 -0.44
C GLU A 181 18.26 -2.50 0.95
N ASN A 182 17.58 -3.01 1.97
CA ASN A 182 18.10 -3.08 3.33
C ASN A 182 19.39 -3.92 3.39
N LYS A 183 19.42 -5.05 2.65
CA LYS A 183 20.62 -5.89 2.55
C LYS A 183 21.75 -5.17 1.83
N ALA A 184 21.48 -4.45 0.75
CA ALA A 184 22.47 -3.66 0.01
C ALA A 184 23.00 -2.50 0.86
N ALA A 185 22.13 -1.81 1.59
CA ALA A 185 22.52 -0.74 2.53
C ALA A 185 23.40 -1.27 3.66
N MET A 186 23.05 -2.43 4.25
CA MET A 186 23.89 -3.09 5.26
C MET A 186 25.27 -3.50 4.71
N GLN A 187 25.34 -4.05 3.50
CA GLN A 187 26.62 -4.40 2.88
C GLN A 187 27.48 -3.15 2.62
N LYS A 188 26.89 -2.05 2.12
CA LYS A 188 27.59 -0.77 1.96
C LYS A 188 28.10 -0.22 3.30
N ALA A 189 27.34 -0.39 4.38
CA ALA A 189 27.77 0.02 5.72
C ALA A 189 28.94 -0.83 6.24
N LEU A 190 28.89 -2.15 6.05
CA LEU A 190 29.96 -3.07 6.44
C LEU A 190 31.30 -2.79 5.74
N ILE A 191 31.27 -2.33 4.48
CA ILE A 191 32.48 -1.96 3.72
C ILE A 191 33.12 -0.67 4.28
N LYS A 192 32.37 0.16 5.01
CA LYS A 192 32.83 1.44 5.59
C LYS A 192 33.31 1.31 7.04
N LEU A 193 33.11 0.15 7.67
CA LEU A 193 33.60 -0.20 9.00
C LEU A 193 34.94 -0.90 8.93
#